data_bff25414b67d0ec7141d8bf71cfee6a9
#
_entry.id   bff25414b67d0ec7141d8bf71cfee6a9
#
_cell.length_a   1.000
_cell.length_b   1.000
_cell.length_c   1.000
_cell.angle_alpha   90.00
_cell.angle_beta   90.00
_cell.angle_gamma   90.00
#
_symmetry.space_group_name_H-M   'P 1'
#
loop_
_entity.id
_entity.type
_entity.pdbx_description
1 polymer ?
#
loop_
_entity_poly.entity_id
_entity_poly.type
_entity_poly.pdbx_seq_one_letter_code
_entity_poly.pdbx_strand_id
1 'polypeptide(L)'
;MSLKIQLTEDMKTAMKAKDQLSLSTIRLINAAIKQYEVDERVEADDEKVIAILTKMVKQRKDSAKIYTEADRYDLAQKEINEIEVFNRYLPQMMSEEEIKTAVDTVIAMTGATGMADMGKVMGVLKTQLANKADMSEVNKILKAALAAE
;
A
#
# COMPACT_ATOMS: atom_id res chain seq x y z
N MET A 1 -19.39 -5.45 -5.07
CA MET A 1 -19.60 -4.90 -3.71
C MET A 1 -18.51 -3.88 -3.44
N SER A 2 -18.88 -2.72 -2.91
CA SER A 2 -17.87 -1.69 -2.59
C SER A 2 -17.04 -2.11 -1.37
N LEU A 3 -15.82 -1.60 -1.29
CA LEU A 3 -14.96 -1.87 -0.13
C LEU A 3 -15.56 -1.36 1.17
N LYS A 4 -16.26 -0.24 1.14
CA LYS A 4 -16.94 0.29 2.32
C LYS A 4 -18.00 -0.67 2.84
N ILE A 5 -18.79 -1.26 1.94
CA ILE A 5 -19.82 -2.25 2.30
C ILE A 5 -19.15 -3.51 2.83
N GLN A 6 -18.09 -3.98 2.16
CA GLN A 6 -17.34 -5.16 2.60
C GLN A 6 -16.75 -4.96 4.00
N LEU A 7 -16.17 -3.80 4.27
CA LEU A 7 -15.63 -3.46 5.59
C LEU A 7 -16.72 -3.50 6.67
N THR A 8 -17.91 -2.97 6.37
CA THR A 8 -19.03 -2.98 7.30
C THR A 8 -19.49 -4.41 7.59
N GLU A 9 -19.61 -5.24 6.55
CA GLU A 9 -20.01 -6.64 6.70
C GLU A 9 -18.97 -7.43 7.50
N ASP A 10 -17.68 -7.23 7.20
CA ASP A 10 -16.59 -7.91 7.88
C ASP A 10 -16.47 -7.47 9.34
N MET A 11 -16.80 -6.22 9.64
CA MET A 11 -16.85 -5.74 11.01
C MET A 11 -17.89 -6.51 11.82
N LYS A 12 -19.08 -6.71 11.26
CA LYS A 12 -20.14 -7.49 11.88
C LYS A 12 -19.72 -8.95 12.09
N THR A 13 -19.08 -9.53 11.09
CA THR A 13 -18.58 -10.91 11.15
C THR A 13 -17.53 -11.06 12.25
N ALA A 14 -16.58 -10.12 12.33
CA ALA A 14 -15.54 -10.12 13.34
C ALA A 14 -16.14 -9.98 14.75
N MET A 15 -17.18 -9.14 14.89
CA MET A 15 -17.86 -8.95 16.16
C MET A 15 -18.52 -10.27 16.62
N LYS A 16 -19.21 -10.97 15.72
CA LYS A 16 -19.86 -12.25 16.02
C LYS A 16 -18.85 -13.35 16.35
N ALA A 17 -17.72 -13.35 15.64
CA ALA A 17 -16.66 -14.34 15.84
C ALA A 17 -15.76 -14.01 17.03
N LYS A 18 -15.95 -12.84 17.66
CA LYS A 18 -15.09 -12.35 18.76
C LYS A 18 -13.64 -12.20 18.33
N ASP A 19 -13.42 -11.87 17.05
CA ASP A 19 -12.10 -11.62 16.48
C ASP A 19 -11.72 -10.17 16.78
N GLN A 20 -11.07 -9.95 17.92
CA GLN A 20 -10.73 -8.62 18.40
C GLN A 20 -9.75 -7.87 17.50
N LEU A 21 -8.80 -8.56 16.93
CA LEU A 21 -7.82 -7.95 16.03
C LEU A 21 -8.50 -7.39 14.79
N SER A 22 -9.29 -8.22 14.10
CA SER A 22 -10.01 -7.79 12.89
C SER A 22 -11.01 -6.67 13.23
N LEU A 23 -11.75 -6.82 14.32
CA LEU A 23 -12.74 -5.83 14.73
C LEU A 23 -12.12 -4.47 15.00
N SER A 24 -11.08 -4.41 15.84
CA SER A 24 -10.43 -3.15 16.18
C SER A 24 -9.75 -2.49 14.98
N THR A 25 -9.12 -3.29 14.13
CA THR A 25 -8.46 -2.78 12.93
C THR A 25 -9.48 -2.24 11.93
N ILE A 26 -10.57 -2.95 11.68
CA ILE A 26 -11.63 -2.50 10.77
C ILE A 26 -12.28 -1.22 11.29
N ARG A 27 -12.47 -1.10 12.61
CA ARG A 27 -12.98 0.14 13.21
C ARG A 27 -12.07 1.33 12.95
N LEU A 28 -10.77 1.13 13.03
CA LEU A 28 -9.79 2.19 12.69
C LEU A 28 -9.88 2.58 11.23
N ILE A 29 -10.04 1.61 10.35
CA ILE A 29 -10.20 1.84 8.92
C ILE A 29 -11.47 2.66 8.65
N ASN A 30 -12.59 2.24 9.22
CA ASN A 30 -13.86 2.93 9.04
C ASN A 30 -13.82 4.35 9.58
N ALA A 31 -13.15 4.57 10.69
CA ALA A 31 -12.96 5.90 11.26
C ALA A 31 -12.14 6.80 10.33
N ALA A 32 -11.08 6.27 9.72
CA ALA A 32 -10.24 7.02 8.79
C ALA A 32 -11.01 7.38 7.51
N ILE A 33 -11.81 6.46 6.98
CA ILE A 33 -12.64 6.71 5.82
C ILE A 33 -13.67 7.80 6.13
N LYS A 34 -14.33 7.70 7.26
CA LYS A 34 -15.34 8.68 7.67
C LYS A 34 -14.72 10.06 7.88
N GLN A 35 -13.53 10.12 8.46
CA GLN A 35 -12.82 11.38 8.65
C GLN A 35 -12.53 12.05 7.31
N TYR A 36 -12.06 11.28 6.34
CA TYR A 36 -11.85 11.77 4.99
C TYR A 36 -13.14 12.32 4.38
N GLU A 37 -14.23 11.56 4.49
CA GLU A 37 -15.52 11.96 3.91
C GLU A 37 -16.05 13.25 4.53
N VAL A 38 -15.87 13.42 5.83
CA VAL A 38 -16.29 14.64 6.53
C VAL A 38 -15.42 15.84 6.13
N ASP A 39 -14.10 15.66 6.11
CA ASP A 39 -13.15 16.72 5.80
C ASP A 39 -13.30 17.22 4.35
N GLU A 40 -13.46 16.29 3.41
CA GLU A 40 -13.53 16.62 1.98
C GLU A 40 -14.97 16.82 1.50
N ARG A 41 -15.96 16.51 2.33
CA ARG A 41 -17.40 16.60 2.00
C ARG A 41 -17.77 15.79 0.76
N VAL A 42 -17.17 14.62 0.61
CA VAL A 42 -17.42 13.70 -0.50
C VAL A 42 -17.55 12.28 0.04
N GLU A 43 -18.14 11.40 -0.76
CA GLU A 43 -18.17 9.98 -0.45
C GLU A 43 -16.92 9.32 -1.03
N ALA A 44 -16.24 8.49 -0.24
CA ALA A 44 -15.03 7.81 -0.67
C ALA A 44 -15.40 6.61 -1.56
N ASP A 45 -14.88 6.59 -2.79
CA ASP A 45 -14.99 5.43 -3.68
C ASP A 45 -13.91 4.40 -3.33
N ASP A 46 -13.93 3.26 -4.02
CA ASP A 46 -12.97 2.18 -3.76
C ASP A 46 -11.53 2.63 -3.97
N GLU A 47 -11.27 3.42 -4.99
CA GLU A 47 -9.93 3.95 -5.26
C GLU A 47 -9.41 4.80 -4.10
N LYS A 48 -10.27 5.65 -3.56
CA LYS A 48 -9.92 6.48 -2.41
C LYS A 48 -9.74 5.65 -1.14
N VAL A 49 -10.59 4.66 -0.93
CA VAL A 49 -10.46 3.72 0.20
C VAL A 49 -9.11 3.01 0.13
N ILE A 50 -8.71 2.52 -1.04
CA ILE A 50 -7.40 1.87 -1.24
C ILE A 50 -6.27 2.84 -0.91
N ALA A 51 -6.36 4.09 -1.33
CA ALA A 51 -5.34 5.10 -1.02
C ALA A 51 -5.23 5.35 0.49
N ILE A 52 -6.34 5.43 1.19
CA ILE A 52 -6.37 5.59 2.65
C ILE A 52 -5.71 4.39 3.33
N LEU A 53 -6.07 3.17 2.92
CA LEU A 53 -5.52 1.94 3.46
C LEU A 53 -4.01 1.83 3.21
N THR A 54 -3.57 2.20 2.02
CA THR A 54 -2.15 2.17 1.65
C THR A 54 -1.33 3.08 2.56
N LYS A 55 -1.83 4.27 2.83
CA LYS A 55 -1.17 5.22 3.74
C LYS A 55 -1.12 4.67 5.17
N MET A 56 -2.20 4.06 5.63
CA MET A 56 -2.27 3.48 6.97
C MET A 56 -1.29 2.31 7.13
N VAL A 57 -1.15 1.48 6.09
CA VAL A 57 -0.18 0.38 6.08
C VAL A 57 1.25 0.92 6.14
N LYS A 58 1.54 1.96 5.37
CA LYS A 58 2.87 2.59 5.38
C LYS A 58 3.22 3.10 6.78
N GLN A 59 2.29 3.77 7.44
CA GLN A 59 2.48 4.26 8.80
C GLN A 59 2.79 3.11 9.77
N ARG A 60 2.11 1.98 9.63
CA ARG A 60 2.34 0.81 10.48
C ARG A 60 3.65 0.12 10.20
N LYS A 61 4.07 0.07 8.94
CA LYS A 61 5.41 -0.46 8.58
C LYS A 61 6.52 0.40 9.19
N ASP A 62 6.37 1.71 9.13
CA ASP A 62 7.33 2.65 9.72
C ASP A 62 7.39 2.47 11.24
N SER A 63 6.24 2.35 11.89
CA SER A 63 6.16 2.11 13.34
C SER A 63 6.77 0.76 13.72
N ALA A 64 6.48 -0.30 12.97
CA ALA A 64 7.03 -1.63 13.22
C ALA A 64 8.56 -1.61 13.13
N LYS A 65 9.10 -0.88 12.16
CA LYS A 65 10.55 -0.73 12.01
C LYS A 65 11.17 -0.04 13.23
N ILE A 66 10.56 1.06 13.68
CA ILE A 66 11.03 1.80 14.84
C ILE A 66 10.99 0.93 16.09
N TYR A 67 9.91 0.19 16.31
CA TYR A 67 9.79 -0.71 17.45
C TYR A 67 10.83 -1.85 17.39
N THR A 68 11.09 -2.39 16.22
CA THR A 68 12.09 -3.44 16.03
C THR A 68 13.49 -2.91 16.36
N GLU A 69 13.81 -1.71 15.92
CA GLU A 69 15.10 -1.05 16.21
C GLU A 69 15.27 -0.75 17.70
N ALA A 70 14.16 -0.57 18.42
CA ALA A 70 14.15 -0.32 19.87
C ALA A 70 14.02 -1.61 20.69
N ASP A 71 14.13 -2.77 20.07
CA ASP A 71 13.95 -4.10 20.68
C ASP A 71 12.56 -4.32 21.31
N ARG A 72 11.56 -3.58 20.82
CA ARG A 72 10.19 -3.74 21.26
C ARG A 72 9.42 -4.60 20.25
N TYR A 73 9.80 -5.86 20.19
CA TYR A 73 9.22 -6.84 19.25
C TYR A 73 7.74 -7.09 19.50
N ASP A 74 7.27 -6.95 20.73
CA ASP A 74 5.87 -7.05 21.10
C ASP A 74 5.02 -5.98 20.39
N LEU A 75 5.47 -4.73 20.38
CA LEU A 75 4.78 -3.63 19.70
C LEU A 75 4.90 -3.74 18.19
N ALA A 76 6.07 -4.16 17.70
CA ALA A 76 6.28 -4.39 16.26
C ALA A 76 5.32 -5.47 15.75
N GLN A 77 5.17 -6.56 16.50
CA GLN A 77 4.27 -7.66 16.10
C GLN A 77 2.82 -7.22 16.03
N LYS A 78 2.39 -6.34 16.93
CA LYS A 78 1.05 -5.77 16.91
C LYS A 78 0.79 -5.01 15.62
N GLU A 79 1.76 -4.17 15.19
CA GLU A 79 1.67 -3.44 13.93
C GLU A 79 1.58 -4.39 12.73
N ILE A 80 2.41 -5.42 12.73
CA ILE A 80 2.43 -6.43 11.65
C ILE A 80 1.10 -7.17 11.58
N ASN A 81 0.53 -7.54 12.73
CA ASN A 81 -0.76 -8.22 12.78
C ASN A 81 -1.88 -7.35 12.22
N GLU A 82 -1.86 -6.06 12.49
CA GLU A 82 -2.82 -5.11 11.92
C GLU A 82 -2.66 -5.01 10.40
N ILE A 83 -1.42 -4.98 9.90
CA ILE A 83 -1.12 -4.93 8.47
C ILE A 83 -1.75 -6.13 7.74
N GLU A 84 -1.76 -7.30 8.33
CA GLU A 84 -2.40 -8.49 7.74
C GLU A 84 -3.89 -8.28 7.48
N VAL A 85 -4.58 -7.58 8.39
CA VAL A 85 -6.00 -7.24 8.21
C VAL A 85 -6.18 -6.27 7.06
N PHE A 86 -5.33 -5.24 6.97
CA PHE A 86 -5.36 -4.28 5.86
C PHE A 86 -5.18 -4.97 4.51
N ASN A 87 -4.28 -5.95 4.45
CA ASN A 87 -3.95 -6.65 3.20
C ASN A 87 -5.13 -7.43 2.61
N ARG A 88 -6.15 -7.74 3.41
CA ARG A 88 -7.37 -8.39 2.93
C ARG A 88 -8.15 -7.51 1.94
N TYR A 89 -7.96 -6.19 2.03
CA TYR A 89 -8.69 -5.20 1.24
C TYR A 89 -7.84 -4.52 0.18
N LEU A 90 -6.54 -4.72 0.23
CA LEU A 90 -5.62 -4.11 -0.74
C LEU A 90 -5.39 -5.05 -1.91
N PRO A 91 -5.18 -4.49 -3.13
CA PRO A 91 -4.73 -5.30 -4.25
C PRO A 91 -3.42 -5.97 -3.87
N GLN A 92 -3.20 -7.16 -4.41
CA GLN A 92 -1.93 -7.85 -4.20
C GLN A 92 -0.80 -6.99 -4.75
N MET A 93 0.15 -6.63 -3.90
CA MET A 93 1.30 -5.84 -4.33
C MET A 93 2.23 -6.67 -5.21
N MET A 94 2.84 -6.02 -6.20
CA MET A 94 3.77 -6.67 -7.11
C MET A 94 5.02 -7.11 -6.36
N SER A 95 5.54 -8.28 -6.72
CA SER A 95 6.82 -8.75 -6.22
C SER A 95 7.97 -7.94 -6.85
N GLU A 96 9.15 -8.01 -6.23
CA GLU A 96 10.35 -7.36 -6.76
C GLU A 96 10.64 -7.79 -8.21
N GLU A 97 10.46 -9.07 -8.51
CA GLU A 97 10.65 -9.63 -9.84
C GLU A 97 9.65 -9.07 -10.84
N GLU A 98 8.38 -8.96 -10.45
CA GLU A 98 7.33 -8.38 -11.29
C GLU A 98 7.59 -6.89 -11.57
N ILE A 99 8.06 -6.15 -10.57
CA ILE A 99 8.43 -4.73 -10.71
C ILE A 99 9.59 -4.62 -11.70
N LYS A 100 10.60 -5.47 -11.58
CA LYS A 100 11.76 -5.47 -12.46
C LYS A 100 11.33 -5.71 -13.91
N THR A 101 10.45 -6.66 -14.16
CA THR A 101 9.92 -6.94 -15.50
C THR A 101 9.19 -5.72 -16.06
N ALA A 102 8.37 -5.06 -15.25
CA ALA A 102 7.65 -3.85 -15.66
C ALA A 102 8.63 -2.71 -15.99
N VAL A 103 9.65 -2.53 -15.16
CA VAL A 103 10.70 -1.52 -15.37
C VAL A 103 11.43 -1.77 -16.70
N ASP A 104 11.87 -3.00 -16.94
CA ASP A 104 12.58 -3.37 -18.16
C ASP A 104 11.72 -3.15 -19.41
N THR A 105 10.44 -3.46 -19.32
CA THR A 105 9.48 -3.25 -20.41
C THR A 105 9.34 -1.76 -20.75
N VAL A 106 9.20 -0.91 -19.74
CA VAL A 106 9.08 0.54 -19.95
C VAL A 106 10.36 1.14 -20.47
N ILE A 107 11.52 0.69 -20.02
CA ILE A 107 12.82 1.12 -20.55
C ILE A 107 12.90 0.81 -22.06
N ALA A 108 12.52 -0.40 -22.45
CA ALA A 108 12.51 -0.80 -23.85
C ALA A 108 11.54 0.02 -24.69
N MET A 109 10.34 0.29 -24.16
CA MET A 109 9.32 1.06 -24.85
C MET A 109 9.69 2.53 -25.03
N THR A 110 10.35 3.13 -24.05
CA THR A 110 10.73 4.55 -24.09
C THR A 110 12.07 4.79 -24.74
N GLY A 111 12.86 3.74 -24.96
CA GLY A 111 14.22 3.86 -25.51
C GLY A 111 15.20 4.51 -24.55
N ALA A 112 14.95 4.46 -23.26
CA ALA A 112 15.81 5.02 -22.23
C ALA A 112 17.19 4.34 -22.25
N THR A 113 18.25 5.14 -22.14
CA THR A 113 19.62 4.65 -22.24
C THR A 113 20.49 4.91 -21.02
N GLY A 114 20.00 5.65 -20.04
CA GLY A 114 20.76 5.93 -18.83
C GLY A 114 20.01 6.78 -17.84
N MET A 115 20.72 7.21 -16.81
CA MET A 115 20.14 7.94 -15.68
C MET A 115 19.46 9.26 -16.08
N ALA A 116 19.85 9.86 -17.18
CA ALA A 116 19.23 11.10 -17.68
C ALA A 116 17.75 10.88 -18.05
N ASP A 117 17.37 9.66 -18.37
CA ASP A 117 16.00 9.30 -18.75
C ASP A 117 15.13 8.83 -17.58
N MET A 118 15.68 8.83 -16.37
CA MET A 118 15.00 8.32 -15.18
C MET A 118 13.64 8.99 -14.94
N GLY A 119 13.56 10.30 -15.07
CA GLY A 119 12.32 11.05 -14.89
C GLY A 119 11.23 10.64 -15.86
N LYS A 120 11.60 10.41 -17.11
CA LYS A 120 10.69 9.99 -18.18
C LYS A 120 10.14 8.59 -17.90
N VAL A 121 11.00 7.65 -17.58
CA VAL A 121 10.61 6.26 -17.28
C VAL A 121 9.77 6.22 -16.00
N MET A 122 10.20 6.95 -14.99
CA MET A 122 9.48 7.00 -13.71
C MET A 122 8.08 7.58 -13.86
N GLY A 123 7.91 8.56 -14.73
CA GLY A 123 6.58 9.13 -15.04
C GLY A 123 5.61 8.08 -15.57
N VAL A 124 6.09 7.23 -16.49
CA VAL A 124 5.27 6.12 -17.04
C VAL A 124 5.00 5.06 -15.98
N LEU A 125 6.01 4.65 -15.23
CA LEU A 125 5.88 3.63 -14.19
C LEU A 125 4.92 4.08 -13.08
N LYS A 126 5.01 5.32 -12.68
CA LYS A 126 4.15 5.89 -11.65
C LYS A 126 2.67 5.76 -12.02
N THR A 127 2.35 5.97 -13.29
CA THR A 127 1.00 5.82 -13.81
C THR A 127 0.58 4.35 -13.88
N GLN A 128 1.44 3.49 -14.40
CA GLN A 128 1.15 2.07 -14.60
C GLN A 128 1.07 1.28 -13.28
N LEU A 129 1.94 1.61 -12.33
CA LEU A 129 2.10 0.84 -11.10
C LEU A 129 1.44 1.52 -9.88
N ALA A 130 0.65 2.56 -10.10
CA ALA A 130 -0.07 3.24 -9.03
C ALA A 130 -0.91 2.23 -8.24
N ASN A 131 -0.77 2.22 -6.92
CA ASN A 131 -1.47 1.30 -6.00
C ASN A 131 -1.14 -0.19 -6.19
N LYS A 132 -0.16 -0.53 -7.04
CA LYS A 132 0.27 -1.92 -7.28
C LYS A 132 1.65 -2.20 -6.72
N ALA A 133 2.45 -1.17 -6.54
CA ALA A 133 3.82 -1.30 -6.05
C ALA A 133 4.20 -0.08 -5.22
N ASP A 134 5.19 -0.29 -4.31
CA ASP A 134 5.77 0.81 -3.54
C ASP A 134 6.69 1.61 -4.47
N MET A 135 6.41 2.90 -4.63
CA MET A 135 7.19 3.76 -5.52
C MET A 135 8.66 3.89 -5.11
N SER A 136 8.97 3.78 -3.82
CA SER A 136 10.35 3.76 -3.33
C SER A 136 11.11 2.56 -3.88
N GLU A 137 10.47 1.41 -3.88
CA GLU A 137 11.03 0.16 -4.40
C GLU A 137 11.17 0.22 -5.92
N VAL A 138 10.16 0.76 -6.61
CA VAL A 138 10.21 0.96 -8.07
C VAL A 138 11.38 1.87 -8.44
N ASN A 139 11.54 2.98 -7.73
CA ASN A 139 12.63 3.92 -7.95
C ASN A 139 14.00 3.25 -7.79
N LYS A 140 14.15 2.43 -6.76
CA LYS A 140 15.38 1.69 -6.47
C LYS A 140 15.73 0.71 -7.60
N ILE A 141 14.74 -0.05 -8.05
CA ILE A 141 14.90 -1.03 -9.13
C ILE A 141 15.21 -0.32 -10.45
N LEU A 142 14.49 0.76 -10.75
CA LEU A 142 14.72 1.54 -11.97
C LEU A 142 16.14 2.15 -11.99
N LYS A 143 16.56 2.71 -10.87
CA LYS A 143 17.90 3.30 -10.75
C LYS A 143 18.98 2.27 -11.02
N ALA A 144 18.84 1.07 -10.46
CA ALA A 144 19.77 -0.03 -10.68
C ALA A 144 19.78 -0.47 -12.16
N ALA A 145 18.61 -0.57 -12.78
CA ALA A 145 18.46 -0.97 -14.17
C ALA A 145 19.10 0.05 -15.14
N LEU A 146 18.87 1.33 -14.91
CA LEU A 146 19.45 2.39 -15.77
C LEU A 146 20.95 2.56 -15.55
N ALA A 147 21.44 2.31 -14.37
CA ALA A 147 22.88 2.38 -14.07
C ALA A 147 23.66 1.23 -14.73
N ALA A 148 22.98 0.12 -15.03
CA ALA A 148 23.59 -1.05 -15.68
C ALA A 148 23.66 -0.91 -17.22
N GLU A 149 22.95 0.06 -17.80
CA GLU A 149 22.88 0.29 -19.26
C GLU A 149 24.16 0.95 -19.81
#